data_bd6f9171ee7a5ba2db7ffd9f219fb864
#
_entry.id   bd6f9171ee7a5ba2db7ffd9f219fb864
#
_cell.length_a   1.000
_cell.length_b   1.000
_cell.length_c   1.000
_cell.angle_alpha   90.00
_cell.angle_beta   90.00
_cell.angle_gamma   90.00
#
_symmetry.space_group_name_H-M   'P 1'
#
loop_
_entity.id
_entity.type
_entity.pdbx_description
1 polymer ?
#
loop_
_entity_poly.entity_id
_entity_poly.type
_entity_poly.pdbx_seq_one_letter_code
_entity_poly.pdbx_strand_id
1 'polypeptide(L)'
;MSLCSVIGSASANTIVFMNVPLVQKSDEELQQYLKLCKWEELPTNTKMDARIWTFGADERRCAIQISDKLYTLEDGKVRGCYSFSTNPYQLWFEGDYLVIHEIRGDFFLFWNWNTGEMSLYAADRDALDIEQQQKLSTIYYTMNRGNSVINGNGYYISNHYPWTGYLTTASEMLVYVKDGHETVIYENYVNLWISILCILFIAAGIIVGIYFLRRGVRRKKRSTGRNQS
;
A
#
# COMPACT_ATOMS: atom_id res chain seq x y z
N MET A 1 22.61 7.86 -25.24
CA MET A 1 21.97 6.76 -26.00
C MET A 1 20.68 6.40 -25.27
N SER A 2 19.55 6.56 -25.93
CA SER A 2 18.24 6.35 -25.30
C SER A 2 17.99 4.87 -25.08
N LEU A 3 17.79 4.43 -23.84
CA LEU A 3 17.43 3.07 -23.44
C LEU A 3 15.98 2.69 -23.83
N CYS A 4 15.24 3.59 -24.47
CA CYS A 4 13.84 3.38 -24.87
C CYS A 4 13.61 2.33 -25.98
N SER A 5 14.63 1.69 -26.54
CA SER A 5 14.46 0.81 -27.71
C SER A 5 14.50 -0.69 -27.42
N VAL A 6 14.57 -1.13 -26.17
CA VAL A 6 14.74 -2.57 -25.84
C VAL A 6 13.52 -3.21 -25.16
N ILE A 7 12.49 -2.42 -24.79
CA ILE A 7 11.39 -2.96 -23.98
C ILE A 7 10.18 -3.25 -24.87
N GLY A 8 10.03 -4.51 -25.27
CA GLY A 8 8.89 -5.01 -26.01
C GLY A 8 7.68 -5.29 -25.11
N SER A 9 6.52 -4.88 -25.56
CA SER A 9 5.15 -5.20 -25.11
C SER A 9 4.89 -5.17 -23.58
N ALA A 10 4.68 -3.98 -23.06
CA ALA A 10 4.17 -3.76 -21.72
C ALA A 10 2.64 -3.61 -21.70
N SER A 11 2.00 -4.01 -20.60
CA SER A 11 0.55 -3.81 -20.39
C SER A 11 0.18 -2.32 -20.40
N ALA A 12 -1.08 -1.99 -20.62
CA ALA A 12 -1.58 -0.62 -20.81
C ALA A 12 -1.20 0.40 -19.72
N ASN A 13 -0.82 -0.06 -18.54
CA ASN A 13 -0.41 0.80 -17.41
C ASN A 13 1.06 1.22 -17.47
N THR A 14 1.89 0.53 -18.21
CA THR A 14 3.34 0.74 -18.36
C THR A 14 3.68 1.81 -19.38
N ILE A 15 2.78 2.10 -20.32
CA ILE A 15 2.97 3.06 -21.41
C ILE A 15 3.25 4.49 -20.90
N VAL A 16 2.81 4.82 -19.67
CA VAL A 16 2.95 6.17 -19.12
C VAL A 16 4.40 6.54 -18.82
N PHE A 17 5.24 5.57 -18.44
CA PHE A 17 6.65 5.82 -18.10
C PHE A 17 7.63 5.76 -19.28
N MET A 18 7.29 5.08 -20.35
CA MET A 18 8.17 4.96 -21.52
C MET A 18 8.53 6.30 -22.18
N ASN A 19 7.82 7.38 -21.86
CA ASN A 19 8.07 8.70 -22.44
C ASN A 19 8.77 9.67 -21.48
N VAL A 20 9.15 9.24 -20.29
CA VAL A 20 9.93 10.07 -19.36
C VAL A 20 11.41 9.83 -19.62
N PRO A 21 12.17 10.84 -20.03
CA PRO A 21 13.62 10.71 -20.18
C PRO A 21 14.24 10.47 -18.80
N LEU A 22 14.98 9.37 -18.69
CA LEU A 22 15.66 8.97 -17.46
C LEU A 22 17.17 9.07 -17.68
N VAL A 23 17.87 9.62 -16.70
CA VAL A 23 19.33 9.66 -16.63
C VAL A 23 19.80 8.64 -15.61
N GLN A 24 20.64 7.71 -16.04
CA GLN A 24 21.25 6.74 -15.14
C GLN A 24 22.24 7.43 -14.21
N LYS A 25 22.17 7.10 -12.94
CA LYS A 25 23.06 7.57 -11.88
C LYS A 25 24.27 6.66 -11.75
N SER A 26 25.33 7.18 -11.15
CA SER A 26 26.56 6.41 -10.90
C SER A 26 26.33 5.36 -9.79
N ASP A 27 27.23 4.38 -9.70
CA ASP A 27 27.17 3.37 -8.65
C ASP A 27 27.36 4.01 -7.26
N GLU A 28 28.12 5.08 -7.13
CA GLU A 28 28.29 5.82 -5.88
C GLU A 28 26.98 6.49 -5.45
N GLU A 29 26.23 7.09 -6.39
CA GLU A 29 24.93 7.69 -6.12
C GLU A 29 23.90 6.59 -5.74
N LEU A 30 23.93 5.44 -6.39
CA LEU A 30 23.11 4.28 -6.02
C LEU A 30 23.40 3.85 -4.57
N GLN A 31 24.66 3.67 -4.21
CA GLN A 31 25.03 3.26 -2.84
C GLN A 31 24.62 4.30 -1.79
N GLN A 32 24.76 5.58 -2.09
CA GLN A 32 24.27 6.65 -1.23
C GLN A 32 22.76 6.61 -1.08
N TYR A 33 22.02 6.40 -2.16
CA TYR A 33 20.57 6.28 -2.14
C TYR A 33 20.12 5.09 -1.30
N LEU A 34 20.69 3.89 -1.50
CA LEU A 34 20.37 2.69 -0.72
C LEU A 34 20.65 2.89 0.78
N LYS A 35 21.74 3.59 1.11
CA LYS A 35 22.06 3.93 2.50
C LYS A 35 21.06 4.91 3.11
N LEU A 36 20.61 5.92 2.36
CA LEU A 36 19.58 6.86 2.81
C LEU A 36 18.23 6.13 3.05
N CYS A 37 17.89 5.21 2.19
CA CYS A 37 16.69 4.38 2.29
C CYS A 37 16.80 3.29 3.36
N LYS A 38 17.96 3.13 4.01
CA LYS A 38 18.24 2.03 4.96
C LYS A 38 17.91 0.66 4.35
N TRP A 39 18.31 0.48 3.09
CA TRP A 39 18.11 -0.80 2.42
C TRP A 39 18.94 -1.90 3.10
N GLU A 40 18.24 -2.90 3.62
CA GLU A 40 18.84 -4.03 4.31
C GLU A 40 17.96 -5.27 4.10
N GLU A 41 18.56 -6.40 3.76
CA GLU A 41 17.83 -7.66 3.66
C GLU A 41 17.49 -8.17 5.06
N LEU A 42 16.24 -8.52 5.26
CA LEU A 42 15.69 -9.06 6.50
C LEU A 42 15.31 -10.53 6.32
N PRO A 43 15.18 -11.30 7.41
CA PRO A 43 14.68 -12.66 7.33
C PRO A 43 13.31 -12.74 6.65
N THR A 44 13.12 -13.73 5.76
CA THR A 44 11.86 -13.89 4.99
C THR A 44 10.64 -14.20 5.86
N ASN A 45 10.85 -14.66 7.09
CA ASN A 45 9.80 -14.88 8.09
C ASN A 45 9.49 -13.64 8.93
N THR A 46 10.05 -12.47 8.56
CA THR A 46 9.70 -11.20 9.20
C THR A 46 8.20 -10.96 9.09
N LYS A 47 7.57 -10.69 10.24
CA LYS A 47 6.12 -10.58 10.32
C LYS A 47 5.59 -9.37 9.57
N MET A 48 4.54 -9.58 8.80
CA MET A 48 3.70 -8.52 8.24
C MET A 48 2.66 -8.14 9.31
N ASP A 49 2.74 -6.94 9.86
CA ASP A 49 1.93 -6.55 11.03
C ASP A 49 1.34 -5.13 10.97
N ALA A 50 1.37 -4.52 9.79
CA ALA A 50 0.89 -3.16 9.62
C ALA A 50 0.10 -3.02 8.30
N ARG A 51 -0.43 -1.83 8.06
CA ARG A 51 -1.18 -1.50 6.85
C ARG A 51 -0.33 -1.62 5.59
N ILE A 52 -0.93 -2.10 4.50
CA ILE A 52 -0.34 -2.07 3.17
C ILE A 52 -0.32 -0.62 2.67
N TRP A 53 0.86 -0.11 2.31
CA TRP A 53 1.03 1.26 1.85
C TRP A 53 1.01 1.35 0.33
N THR A 54 1.71 0.42 -0.31
CA THR A 54 1.77 0.35 -1.77
C THR A 54 1.93 -1.10 -2.22
N PHE A 55 1.59 -1.35 -3.47
CA PHE A 55 1.49 -2.66 -4.07
C PHE A 55 1.81 -2.57 -5.55
N GLY A 56 2.63 -3.48 -6.03
CA GLY A 56 2.89 -3.70 -7.45
C GLY A 56 2.96 -5.19 -7.73
N ALA A 57 2.25 -5.67 -8.75
CA ALA A 57 2.25 -7.09 -9.06
C ALA A 57 2.02 -7.36 -10.54
N ASP A 58 2.36 -8.56 -10.96
CA ASP A 58 1.96 -9.21 -12.21
C ASP A 58 1.32 -10.58 -11.91
N GLU A 59 1.25 -11.47 -12.89
CA GLU A 59 0.63 -12.79 -12.73
C GLU A 59 1.32 -13.67 -11.68
N ARG A 60 2.63 -13.53 -11.48
CA ARG A 60 3.42 -14.40 -10.62
C ARG A 60 4.12 -13.66 -9.49
N ARG A 61 4.51 -12.40 -9.76
CA ARG A 61 5.36 -11.62 -8.87
C ARG A 61 4.54 -10.54 -8.17
N CYS A 62 4.90 -10.27 -6.92
CA CYS A 62 4.30 -9.18 -6.16
C CYS A 62 5.36 -8.52 -5.29
N ALA A 63 5.30 -7.21 -5.22
CA ALA A 63 6.03 -6.41 -4.26
C ALA A 63 5.03 -5.58 -3.46
N ILE A 64 5.12 -5.63 -2.15
CA ILE A 64 4.24 -4.86 -1.26
C ILE A 64 5.07 -4.15 -0.20
N GLN A 65 4.71 -2.92 0.09
CA GLN A 65 5.26 -2.17 1.21
C GLN A 65 4.29 -2.21 2.39
N ILE A 66 4.78 -2.69 3.52
CA ILE A 66 4.07 -2.71 4.79
C ILE A 66 4.93 -1.98 5.81
N SER A 67 4.48 -0.80 6.25
CA SER A 67 5.28 0.11 7.09
C SER A 67 6.60 0.48 6.39
N ASP A 68 7.75 0.24 7.04
CA ASP A 68 9.10 0.48 6.57
C ASP A 68 9.75 -0.75 5.91
N LYS A 69 8.95 -1.74 5.52
CA LYS A 69 9.42 -3.00 4.94
C LYS A 69 8.82 -3.23 3.57
N LEU A 70 9.67 -3.67 2.65
CA LEU A 70 9.30 -4.14 1.33
C LEU A 70 9.34 -5.67 1.33
N TYR A 71 8.22 -6.31 1.03
CA TYR A 71 8.13 -7.75 0.84
C TYR A 71 8.02 -8.05 -0.64
N THR A 72 8.76 -9.05 -1.08
CA THR A 72 8.68 -9.60 -2.43
C THR A 72 8.11 -10.99 -2.37
N LEU A 73 7.16 -11.27 -3.25
CA LEU A 73 6.47 -12.56 -3.32
C LEU A 73 6.54 -13.11 -4.74
N GLU A 74 6.61 -14.41 -4.84
CA GLU A 74 6.52 -15.15 -6.09
C GLU A 74 5.63 -16.38 -5.91
N ASP A 75 4.67 -16.57 -6.82
CA ASP A 75 3.68 -17.66 -6.75
C ASP A 75 3.03 -17.80 -5.37
N GLY A 76 2.64 -16.68 -4.75
CA GLY A 76 1.97 -16.64 -3.45
C GLY A 76 2.88 -16.85 -2.23
N LYS A 77 4.20 -16.95 -2.40
CA LYS A 77 5.16 -17.17 -1.30
C LYS A 77 6.10 -15.98 -1.15
N VAL A 78 6.45 -15.66 0.09
CA VAL A 78 7.46 -14.63 0.38
C VAL A 78 8.81 -15.11 -0.13
N ARG A 79 9.39 -14.35 -1.03
CA ARG A 79 10.73 -14.55 -1.59
C ARG A 79 11.79 -13.78 -0.82
N GLY A 80 11.47 -12.54 -0.40
CA GLY A 80 12.38 -11.68 0.33
C GLY A 80 11.65 -10.65 1.17
N CYS A 81 12.35 -10.11 2.14
CA CYS A 81 11.93 -8.99 2.95
C CYS A 81 13.09 -8.02 3.09
N TYR A 82 12.84 -6.73 2.91
CA TYR A 82 13.86 -5.69 2.93
C TYR A 82 13.40 -4.54 3.81
N SER A 83 14.29 -4.04 4.66
CA SER A 83 14.09 -2.74 5.29
C SER A 83 14.18 -1.66 4.22
N PHE A 84 13.24 -0.73 4.23
CA PHE A 84 13.17 0.31 3.23
C PHE A 84 12.45 1.52 3.82
N SER A 85 13.24 2.32 4.53
CA SER A 85 12.74 3.44 5.33
C SER A 85 12.75 4.73 4.53
N THR A 86 11.70 4.95 3.76
CA THR A 86 11.43 6.27 3.16
C THR A 86 9.94 6.47 2.95
N ASN A 87 9.55 7.57 2.30
CA ASN A 87 8.16 7.92 1.98
C ASN A 87 7.47 6.84 1.13
N PRO A 88 6.12 6.84 1.07
CA PRO A 88 5.41 5.86 0.26
C PRO A 88 5.88 5.88 -1.19
N TYR A 89 6.04 4.70 -1.75
CA TYR A 89 6.50 4.46 -3.12
C TYR A 89 5.38 4.02 -4.01
N GLN A 90 5.67 4.09 -5.29
CA GLN A 90 4.95 3.32 -6.30
C GLN A 90 5.81 2.12 -6.67
N LEU A 91 5.17 0.98 -6.82
CA LEU A 91 5.79 -0.28 -7.19
C LEU A 91 5.10 -0.81 -8.43
N TRP A 92 5.88 -1.24 -9.43
CA TRP A 92 5.37 -1.96 -10.57
C TRP A 92 6.46 -2.84 -11.19
N PHE A 93 6.06 -3.80 -12.01
CA PHE A 93 6.97 -4.63 -12.78
C PHE A 93 7.09 -4.13 -14.21
N GLU A 94 8.32 -4.05 -14.70
CA GLU A 94 8.69 -3.72 -16.08
C GLU A 94 9.61 -4.81 -16.61
N GLY A 95 9.09 -5.77 -17.36
CA GLY A 95 9.84 -6.95 -17.77
C GLY A 95 10.40 -7.68 -16.55
N ASP A 96 11.72 -7.84 -16.50
CA ASP A 96 12.41 -8.50 -15.37
C ASP A 96 12.71 -7.57 -14.18
N TYR A 97 12.30 -6.31 -14.25
CA TYR A 97 12.61 -5.34 -13.20
C TYR A 97 11.40 -5.04 -12.33
N LEU A 98 11.62 -5.03 -11.02
CA LEU A 98 10.78 -4.29 -10.09
C LEU A 98 11.25 -2.84 -10.11
N VAL A 99 10.35 -1.92 -10.44
CA VAL A 99 10.61 -0.49 -10.39
C VAL A 99 10.00 0.09 -9.13
N ILE A 100 10.84 0.79 -8.38
CA ILE A 100 10.46 1.45 -7.13
C ILE A 100 10.64 2.96 -7.35
N HIS A 101 9.55 3.70 -7.31
CA HIS A 101 9.55 5.13 -7.53
C HIS A 101 9.12 5.88 -6.26
N GLU A 102 9.97 6.77 -5.78
CA GLU A 102 9.65 7.63 -4.65
C GLU A 102 8.67 8.74 -5.08
N ILE A 103 7.51 8.82 -4.41
CA ILE A 103 6.42 9.72 -4.79
C ILE A 103 6.79 11.21 -4.77
N ARG A 104 7.73 11.60 -3.93
CA ARG A 104 8.19 12.99 -3.80
C ARG A 104 9.59 13.22 -4.36
N GLY A 105 10.18 12.20 -4.97
CA GLY A 105 11.50 12.23 -5.55
C GLY A 105 11.45 12.03 -7.06
N ASP A 106 12.56 12.32 -7.70
CA ASP A 106 12.73 12.09 -9.14
C ASP A 106 13.44 10.76 -9.41
N PHE A 107 13.66 9.95 -8.36
CA PHE A 107 14.44 8.73 -8.45
C PHE A 107 13.58 7.50 -8.72
N PHE A 108 14.12 6.66 -9.59
CA PHE A 108 13.58 5.36 -9.96
C PHE A 108 14.64 4.32 -9.70
N LEU A 109 14.39 3.42 -8.75
CA LEU A 109 15.25 2.27 -8.51
C LEU A 109 14.73 1.09 -9.33
N PHE A 110 15.53 0.62 -10.26
CA PHE A 110 15.30 -0.58 -11.05
C PHE A 110 16.02 -1.74 -10.39
N TRP A 111 15.28 -2.70 -9.93
CA TRP A 111 15.82 -3.89 -9.31
C TRP A 111 15.50 -5.11 -10.17
N ASN A 112 16.53 -5.70 -10.77
CA ASN A 112 16.37 -6.90 -11.56
C ASN A 112 15.92 -8.06 -10.69
N TRP A 113 14.73 -8.59 -10.95
CA TRP A 113 14.10 -9.63 -10.15
C TRP A 113 14.88 -10.94 -10.13
N ASN A 114 15.58 -11.26 -11.24
CA ASN A 114 16.28 -12.53 -11.42
C ASN A 114 17.70 -12.49 -10.88
N THR A 115 18.45 -11.39 -11.16
CA THR A 115 19.87 -11.28 -10.78
C THR A 115 20.07 -10.57 -9.44
N GLY A 116 19.09 -9.80 -8.97
CA GLY A 116 19.23 -8.95 -7.79
C GLY A 116 20.01 -7.65 -8.05
N GLU A 117 20.46 -7.41 -9.27
CA GLU A 117 21.19 -6.18 -9.64
C GLU A 117 20.25 -4.96 -9.55
N MET A 118 20.80 -3.85 -9.09
CA MET A 118 20.08 -2.60 -8.95
C MET A 118 20.73 -1.50 -9.78
N SER A 119 19.89 -0.61 -10.32
CA SER A 119 20.33 0.60 -11.01
C SER A 119 19.43 1.75 -10.62
N LEU A 120 20.03 2.92 -10.39
CA LEU A 120 19.31 4.14 -10.02
C LEU A 120 19.21 5.05 -11.24
N TYR A 121 18.03 5.60 -11.46
CA TYR A 121 17.75 6.61 -12.49
C TYR A 121 17.08 7.83 -11.87
N ALA A 122 17.25 8.97 -12.50
CA ALA A 122 16.49 10.17 -12.18
C ALA A 122 15.75 10.67 -13.42
N ALA A 123 14.58 11.26 -13.22
CA ALA A 123 13.90 11.98 -14.30
C ALA A 123 14.74 13.19 -14.73
N ASP A 124 14.94 13.34 -16.02
CA ASP A 124 15.57 14.54 -16.59
C ASP A 124 14.48 15.64 -16.69
N ARG A 125 14.37 16.43 -15.64
CA ARG A 125 13.34 17.49 -15.55
C ARG A 125 13.47 18.54 -16.63
N ASP A 126 14.68 18.81 -17.09
CA ASP A 126 14.96 19.84 -18.09
C ASP A 126 14.49 19.37 -19.49
N ALA A 127 14.42 18.05 -19.68
CA ALA A 127 13.94 17.42 -20.91
C ALA A 127 12.44 17.11 -20.91
N LEU A 128 11.72 17.29 -19.78
CA LEU A 128 10.30 17.03 -19.66
C LEU A 128 9.45 18.15 -20.22
N ASP A 129 8.52 17.81 -21.10
CA ASP A 129 7.45 18.74 -21.48
C ASP A 129 6.39 18.86 -20.36
N ILE A 130 5.49 19.84 -20.52
CA ILE A 130 4.43 20.12 -19.54
C ILE A 130 3.50 18.92 -19.33
N GLU A 131 3.21 18.17 -20.39
CA GLU A 131 2.35 16.98 -20.33
C GLU A 131 3.03 15.84 -19.54
N GLN A 132 4.32 15.64 -19.76
CA GLN A 132 5.13 14.65 -19.05
C GLN A 132 5.28 15.01 -17.57
N GLN A 133 5.47 16.30 -17.23
CA GLN A 133 5.49 16.78 -15.85
C GLN A 133 4.14 16.54 -15.15
N GLN A 134 3.03 16.81 -15.84
CA GLN A 134 1.70 16.52 -15.30
C GLN A 134 1.47 15.02 -15.12
N LYS A 135 1.92 14.19 -16.08
CA LYS A 135 1.84 12.73 -15.96
C LYS A 135 2.62 12.22 -14.76
N LEU A 136 3.86 12.66 -14.54
CA LEU A 136 4.63 12.32 -13.35
C LEU A 136 3.86 12.63 -12.06
N SER A 137 3.22 13.78 -11.98
CA SER A 137 2.42 14.14 -10.81
C SER A 137 1.12 13.35 -10.67
N THR A 138 0.54 12.89 -11.78
CA THR A 138 -0.76 12.19 -11.83
C THR A 138 -0.61 10.69 -11.54
N ILE A 139 0.55 10.09 -11.80
CA ILE A 139 0.84 8.69 -11.47
C ILE A 139 0.59 8.40 -10.00
N TYR A 140 0.81 9.39 -9.14
CA TYR A 140 0.49 9.32 -7.71
C TYR A 140 -0.94 8.87 -7.40
N TYR A 141 -1.92 9.20 -8.24
CA TYR A 141 -3.33 8.94 -7.98
C TYR A 141 -3.87 7.66 -8.60
N THR A 142 -3.24 7.12 -9.63
CA THR A 142 -3.81 6.04 -10.45
C THR A 142 -3.29 4.65 -10.11
N MET A 143 -2.07 4.51 -9.60
CA MET A 143 -1.45 3.20 -9.41
C MET A 143 -1.71 2.52 -8.05
N ASN A 144 -2.24 3.22 -7.06
CA ASN A 144 -2.34 2.70 -5.68
C ASN A 144 -3.51 1.74 -5.39
N ARG A 145 -4.28 1.31 -6.38
CA ARG A 145 -5.43 0.42 -6.18
C ARG A 145 -5.55 -0.64 -7.27
N GLY A 146 -4.43 -1.28 -7.58
CA GLY A 146 -4.37 -2.25 -8.65
C GLY A 146 -4.90 -3.62 -8.27
N ASN A 147 -5.80 -4.11 -9.07
CA ASN A 147 -6.03 -5.52 -9.26
C ASN A 147 -5.15 -5.95 -10.43
N SER A 148 -4.19 -6.84 -10.20
CA SER A 148 -3.29 -7.37 -11.23
C SER A 148 -3.64 -8.80 -11.63
N VAL A 149 -4.89 -9.21 -11.39
CA VAL A 149 -5.36 -10.53 -11.82
C VAL A 149 -5.62 -10.50 -13.32
N ILE A 150 -4.82 -11.26 -14.07
CA ILE A 150 -4.91 -11.43 -15.52
C ILE A 150 -5.20 -12.90 -15.79
N ASN A 151 -6.23 -13.20 -16.57
CA ASN A 151 -6.59 -14.58 -16.94
C ASN A 151 -6.76 -15.54 -15.73
N GLY A 152 -7.23 -15.04 -14.59
CA GLY A 152 -7.40 -15.85 -13.40
C GLY A 152 -6.12 -16.11 -12.57
N ASN A 153 -5.03 -15.41 -12.86
CA ASN A 153 -3.77 -15.48 -12.14
C ASN A 153 -3.31 -14.09 -11.73
N GLY A 154 -2.68 -13.96 -10.57
CA GLY A 154 -2.11 -12.70 -10.11
C GLY A 154 -2.43 -12.37 -8.66
N TYR A 155 -2.32 -11.10 -8.31
CA TYR A 155 -2.53 -10.61 -6.95
C TYR A 155 -3.52 -9.47 -6.94
N TYR A 156 -4.26 -9.36 -5.85
CA TYR A 156 -5.07 -8.18 -5.60
C TYR A 156 -5.15 -7.87 -4.10
N ILE A 157 -5.45 -6.60 -3.79
CA ILE A 157 -5.77 -6.18 -2.44
C ILE A 157 -7.28 -6.12 -2.31
N SER A 158 -7.82 -6.91 -1.40
CA SER A 158 -9.23 -6.89 -1.03
C SER A 158 -9.41 -6.13 0.28
N ASN A 159 -10.46 -5.33 0.34
CA ASN A 159 -10.92 -4.73 1.58
C ASN A 159 -12.14 -5.50 2.04
N HIS A 160 -12.00 -6.31 3.07
CA HIS A 160 -13.12 -7.02 3.65
C HIS A 160 -13.84 -6.15 4.67
N TYR A 161 -15.06 -5.75 4.36
CA TYR A 161 -15.93 -5.01 5.27
C TYR A 161 -16.66 -6.01 6.16
N PRO A 162 -16.53 -5.92 7.50
CA PRO A 162 -17.32 -6.75 8.38
C PRO A 162 -18.81 -6.43 8.20
N TRP A 163 -19.69 -7.32 8.69
CA TRP A 163 -21.14 -7.22 8.59
C TRP A 163 -21.75 -5.88 9.07
N THR A 164 -21.00 -5.10 9.83
CA THR A 164 -21.36 -3.73 10.27
C THR A 164 -21.29 -2.68 9.14
N GLY A 165 -20.82 -3.05 7.94
CA GLY A 165 -20.79 -2.20 6.78
C GLY A 165 -19.92 -0.95 6.96
N TYR A 166 -20.50 0.22 6.70
CA TYR A 166 -19.78 1.50 6.69
C TYR A 166 -19.30 2.01 8.07
N LEU A 167 -19.69 1.37 9.17
CA LEU A 167 -19.33 1.82 10.52
C LEU A 167 -17.94 1.32 10.96
N THR A 168 -17.35 0.39 10.23
CA THR A 168 -16.03 -0.15 10.56
C THR A 168 -15.10 -0.05 9.36
N THR A 169 -13.84 0.29 9.63
CA THR A 169 -12.80 0.24 8.61
C THR A 169 -12.53 -1.21 8.22
N ALA A 170 -12.32 -1.43 6.92
CA ALA A 170 -12.05 -2.74 6.36
C ALA A 170 -10.76 -3.35 6.91
N SER A 171 -10.71 -4.66 7.06
CA SER A 171 -9.45 -5.37 7.03
C SER A 171 -8.89 -5.35 5.61
N GLU A 172 -7.57 -5.17 5.50
CA GLU A 172 -6.86 -5.25 4.22
C GLU A 172 -6.31 -6.67 4.05
N MET A 173 -6.60 -7.29 2.91
CA MET A 173 -6.08 -8.62 2.57
C MET A 173 -5.28 -8.55 1.29
N LEU A 174 -4.10 -9.18 1.28
CA LEU A 174 -3.40 -9.52 0.05
C LEU A 174 -3.80 -10.93 -0.35
N VAL A 175 -4.37 -11.05 -1.53
CA VAL A 175 -4.85 -12.33 -2.07
C VAL A 175 -4.05 -12.67 -3.33
N TYR A 176 -3.59 -13.90 -3.41
CA TYR A 176 -3.02 -14.50 -4.60
C TYR A 176 -4.03 -15.41 -5.27
N VAL A 177 -4.19 -15.26 -6.57
CA VAL A 177 -5.08 -16.10 -7.38
C VAL A 177 -4.23 -16.94 -8.31
N LYS A 178 -4.50 -18.24 -8.33
CA LYS A 178 -3.88 -19.18 -9.27
C LYS A 178 -4.95 -20.12 -9.82
N ASP A 179 -5.08 -20.14 -11.15
CA ASP A 179 -6.08 -20.96 -11.83
C ASP A 179 -7.51 -20.75 -11.29
N GLY A 180 -7.83 -19.50 -10.91
CA GLY A 180 -9.09 -19.11 -10.31
C GLY A 180 -9.26 -19.49 -8.82
N HIS A 181 -8.26 -20.10 -8.19
CA HIS A 181 -8.27 -20.40 -6.75
C HIS A 181 -7.59 -19.28 -5.96
N GLU A 182 -8.30 -18.75 -4.97
CA GLU A 182 -7.84 -17.67 -4.12
C GLU A 182 -7.13 -18.20 -2.88
N THR A 183 -6.00 -17.58 -2.55
CA THR A 183 -5.23 -17.84 -1.33
C THR A 183 -4.92 -16.51 -0.65
N VAL A 184 -5.39 -16.34 0.58
CA VAL A 184 -5.05 -15.17 1.40
C VAL A 184 -3.62 -15.31 1.89
N ILE A 185 -2.75 -14.39 1.48
CA ILE A 185 -1.34 -14.35 1.87
C ILE A 185 -1.14 -13.55 3.13
N TYR A 186 -1.85 -12.43 3.23
CA TYR A 186 -1.75 -11.52 4.37
C TYR A 186 -3.10 -10.90 4.67
N GLU A 187 -3.39 -10.75 5.95
CA GLU A 187 -4.60 -10.07 6.42
C GLU A 187 -4.29 -9.20 7.65
N ASN A 188 -4.72 -7.95 7.58
CA ASN A 188 -4.53 -6.98 8.64
C ASN A 188 -5.86 -6.63 9.31
N TYR A 189 -6.00 -6.98 10.58
CA TYR A 189 -7.19 -6.72 11.40
C TYR A 189 -7.08 -5.48 12.31
N VAL A 190 -5.98 -4.72 12.27
CA VAL A 190 -5.77 -3.60 13.19
C VAL A 190 -6.91 -2.60 13.12
N ASN A 191 -7.32 -2.24 11.91
CA ASN A 191 -8.42 -1.30 11.70
C ASN A 191 -9.76 -1.84 12.20
N LEU A 192 -10.00 -3.14 12.07
CA LEU A 192 -11.20 -3.81 12.57
C LEU A 192 -11.29 -3.71 14.11
N TRP A 193 -10.20 -4.01 14.82
CA TRP A 193 -10.16 -3.92 16.27
C TRP A 193 -10.38 -2.49 16.79
N ILE A 194 -9.75 -1.50 16.15
CA ILE A 194 -9.97 -0.08 16.49
C ILE A 194 -11.44 0.29 16.32
N SER A 195 -12.06 -0.14 15.23
CA SER A 195 -13.47 0.15 14.95
C SER A 195 -14.42 -0.51 15.99
N ILE A 196 -14.15 -1.76 16.34
CA ILE A 196 -14.92 -2.46 17.39
C ILE A 196 -14.82 -1.71 18.73
N LEU A 197 -13.61 -1.28 19.12
CA LEU A 197 -13.41 -0.49 20.33
C LEU A 197 -14.18 0.82 20.29
N CYS A 198 -14.14 1.56 19.19
CA CYS A 198 -14.91 2.81 19.03
C CYS A 198 -16.42 2.57 19.19
N ILE A 199 -16.97 1.51 18.60
CA ILE A 199 -18.38 1.16 18.73
C ILE A 199 -18.72 0.84 20.19
N LEU A 200 -17.88 0.09 20.89
CA LEU A 200 -18.08 -0.23 22.30
C LEU A 200 -18.06 1.03 23.18
N PHE A 201 -17.16 1.98 22.93
CA PHE A 201 -17.12 3.25 23.63
C PHE A 201 -18.38 4.09 23.41
N ILE A 202 -18.86 4.16 22.16
CA ILE A 202 -20.11 4.87 21.83
C ILE A 202 -21.30 4.22 22.56
N ALA A 203 -21.41 2.90 22.51
CA ALA A 203 -22.48 2.17 23.19
C ALA A 203 -22.46 2.39 24.71
N ALA A 204 -21.29 2.33 25.34
CA ALA A 204 -21.11 2.62 26.73
C ALA A 204 -21.54 4.07 27.07
N GLY A 205 -21.15 5.04 26.27
CA GLY A 205 -21.57 6.45 26.42
C GLY A 205 -23.08 6.63 26.36
N ILE A 206 -23.76 5.95 25.43
CA ILE A 206 -25.22 5.97 25.29
C ILE A 206 -25.89 5.38 26.58
N ILE A 207 -25.41 4.22 27.07
CA ILE A 207 -25.94 3.57 28.26
C ILE A 207 -25.80 4.49 29.48
N VAL A 208 -24.62 5.09 29.65
CA VAL A 208 -24.36 6.04 30.73
C VAL A 208 -25.28 7.26 30.61
N GLY A 209 -25.43 7.81 29.40
CA GLY A 209 -26.35 8.93 29.15
C GLY A 209 -27.80 8.61 29.52
N ILE A 210 -28.31 7.44 29.08
CA ILE A 210 -29.65 6.97 29.44
C ILE A 210 -29.80 6.82 30.98
N TYR A 211 -28.79 6.26 31.66
CA TYR A 211 -28.80 6.13 33.11
C TYR A 211 -28.94 7.48 33.80
N PHE A 212 -28.15 8.48 33.40
CA PHE A 212 -28.24 9.82 34.00
C PHE A 212 -29.57 10.52 33.71
N LEU A 213 -30.10 10.40 32.49
CA LEU A 213 -31.43 10.93 32.15
C LEU A 213 -32.51 10.31 33.01
N ARG A 214 -32.54 8.98 33.16
CA ARG A 214 -33.51 8.28 34.02
C ARG A 214 -33.39 8.70 35.48
N ARG A 215 -32.17 8.90 35.97
CA ARG A 215 -31.92 9.37 37.33
C ARG A 215 -32.41 10.82 37.55
N GLY A 216 -32.19 11.69 36.56
CA GLY A 216 -32.68 13.08 36.57
C GLY A 216 -34.21 13.16 36.64
N VAL A 217 -34.89 12.38 35.79
CA VAL A 217 -36.37 12.31 35.75
C VAL A 217 -36.92 11.80 37.09
N ARG A 218 -36.31 10.78 37.69
CA ARG A 218 -36.73 10.27 39.02
C ARG A 218 -36.58 11.29 40.14
N ARG A 219 -35.48 12.10 40.10
CA ARG A 219 -35.28 13.19 41.08
C ARG A 219 -36.32 14.28 40.92
N LYS A 220 -36.68 14.68 39.71
CA LYS A 220 -37.68 15.70 39.42
C LYS A 220 -39.06 15.28 39.87
N LYS A 221 -39.48 14.02 39.67
CA LYS A 221 -40.77 13.48 40.18
C LYS A 221 -40.84 13.49 41.69
N ARG A 222 -39.74 13.24 42.42
CA ARG A 222 -39.72 13.28 43.90
C ARG A 222 -39.83 14.70 44.45
N SER A 223 -39.28 15.71 43.76
CA SER A 223 -39.37 17.09 44.17
C SER A 223 -40.77 17.68 43.96
N THR A 224 -41.46 17.30 42.88
CA THR A 224 -42.83 17.78 42.59
C THR A 224 -43.88 17.17 43.50
N GLY A 225 -43.71 15.91 43.96
CA GLY A 225 -44.64 15.28 44.91
C GLY A 225 -44.52 15.79 46.35
N ARG A 226 -43.43 16.49 46.70
CA ARG A 226 -43.22 17.03 48.05
C ARG A 226 -43.82 18.41 48.21
N ASN A 227 -44.20 19.12 47.16
CA ASN A 227 -44.80 20.44 47.18
C ASN A 227 -46.35 20.38 47.12
N GLN A 228 -46.95 19.19 47.16
CA GLN A 228 -48.42 19.00 47.15
C GLN A 228 -48.96 18.40 48.43
N SER A 229 -48.14 18.26 49.42
CA SER A 229 -48.56 17.90 50.81
C SER A 229 -48.27 19.08 51.72
#